data_bb628ac1341bced0f3da7527bea53990
#
_entry.id   bb628ac1341bced0f3da7527bea53990
#
_cell.length_a   1.000
_cell.length_b   1.000
_cell.length_c   1.000
_cell.angle_alpha   90.00
_cell.angle_beta   90.00
_cell.angle_gamma   90.00
#
_symmetry.space_group_name_H-M   'P 1'
#
loop_
_entity.id
_entity.type
_entity.pdbx_description
1 polymer ?
#
loop_
_entity_poly.entity_id
_entity_poly.type
_entity_poly.pdbx_seq_one_letter_code
_entity_poly.pdbx_strand_id
1 'polypeptide(L)'
;TVTTVNLNGIRAAHKRGFLAWLDASATDVLVMQEVRAPEEIARDIMGEAWDSVWAPCRIKGRAGVGVAVRRGRVGFEGEPRPVLDDAETDVDSGRWLETVVRREGAQTPLRVVSAYFHSGEKDTPKQEAKMAHLPRVGARMAELLADEEENGVPSLVCGDFNVVRSEADIKNWKPNHNKRAGVLDEEIVFLNRWVEEGWRDTVRDLAGDVQGPYSWWSWRGQAFVNNAGWRIDYQ
;
A
#
# COMPACT_ATOMS: atom_id res chain seq x y z
N THR A 1 -9.16 8.89 10.72
CA THR A 1 -9.31 7.76 9.78
C THR A 1 -8.11 7.71 8.84
N VAL A 2 -7.49 6.54 8.68
CA VAL A 2 -6.48 6.26 7.64
C VAL A 2 -7.15 5.52 6.50
N THR A 3 -6.87 5.92 5.26
CA THR A 3 -7.42 5.30 4.04
C THR A 3 -6.28 5.01 3.08
N THR A 4 -6.23 3.80 2.51
CA THR A 4 -5.29 3.46 1.45
C THR A 4 -6.00 3.31 0.11
N VAL A 5 -5.35 3.72 -0.99
CA VAL A 5 -5.90 3.63 -2.34
C VAL A 5 -4.81 3.52 -3.41
N ASN A 6 -4.91 2.50 -4.26
CA ASN A 6 -4.17 2.46 -5.51
C ASN A 6 -4.88 3.33 -6.56
N LEU A 7 -4.23 4.42 -7.00
CA LEU A 7 -4.82 5.42 -7.89
C LEU A 7 -4.78 5.02 -9.37
N ASN A 8 -3.90 4.09 -9.74
CA ASN A 8 -3.63 3.77 -11.15
C ASN A 8 -3.41 5.05 -12.00
N GLY A 9 -2.66 5.99 -11.45
CA GLY A 9 -2.35 7.31 -12.01
C GLY A 9 -3.26 8.43 -11.48
N ILE A 10 -2.69 9.33 -10.66
CA ILE A 10 -3.44 10.41 -9.99
C ILE A 10 -4.18 11.33 -10.95
N ARG A 11 -3.59 11.65 -12.12
CA ARG A 11 -4.26 12.47 -13.16
C ARG A 11 -5.53 11.83 -13.70
N ALA A 12 -5.49 10.52 -13.91
CA ALA A 12 -6.66 9.76 -14.39
C ALA A 12 -7.69 9.58 -13.27
N ALA A 13 -7.27 9.34 -12.04
CA ALA A 13 -8.14 9.27 -10.88
C ALA A 13 -8.85 10.61 -10.63
N HIS A 14 -8.12 11.73 -10.70
CA HIS A 14 -8.69 13.08 -10.58
C HIS A 14 -9.82 13.32 -11.60
N LYS A 15 -9.58 13.01 -12.89
CA LYS A 15 -10.60 13.14 -13.93
C LYS A 15 -11.85 12.28 -13.69
N ARG A 16 -11.71 11.19 -12.92
CA ARG A 16 -12.82 10.28 -12.56
C ARG A 16 -13.51 10.62 -11.24
N GLY A 17 -13.20 11.77 -10.64
CA GLY A 17 -13.89 12.26 -9.45
C GLY A 17 -13.23 11.84 -8.12
N PHE A 18 -11.95 11.46 -8.14
CA PHE A 18 -11.21 11.06 -6.93
C PHE A 18 -11.30 12.10 -5.81
N LEU A 19 -11.14 13.39 -6.11
CA LEU A 19 -11.21 14.43 -5.07
C LEU A 19 -12.63 14.57 -4.48
N ALA A 20 -13.67 14.48 -5.30
CA ALA A 20 -15.04 14.53 -4.80
C ALA A 20 -15.35 13.34 -3.88
N TRP A 21 -14.84 12.15 -4.21
CA TRP A 21 -14.92 11.01 -3.30
C TRP A 21 -14.13 11.23 -2.00
N LEU A 22 -12.91 11.77 -2.10
CA LEU A 22 -12.06 12.05 -0.95
C LEU A 22 -12.69 13.09 -0.01
N ASP A 23 -13.29 14.14 -0.55
CA ASP A 23 -13.97 15.18 0.22
C ASP A 23 -15.22 14.64 0.95
N ALA A 24 -15.93 13.70 0.32
CA ALA A 24 -17.08 13.02 0.94
C ALA A 24 -16.67 11.95 1.96
N SER A 25 -15.41 11.56 1.97
CA SER A 25 -14.87 10.56 2.90
C SER A 25 -14.49 11.18 4.24
N ALA A 26 -14.49 10.37 5.29
CA ALA A 26 -13.99 10.77 6.62
C ALA A 26 -12.46 10.60 6.75
N THR A 27 -11.72 10.66 5.65
CA THR A 27 -10.27 10.44 5.61
C THR A 27 -9.51 11.60 6.23
N ASP A 28 -8.66 11.32 7.20
CA ASP A 28 -7.72 12.27 7.80
C ASP A 28 -6.29 12.05 7.27
N VAL A 29 -5.92 10.78 7.01
CA VAL A 29 -4.63 10.37 6.43
C VAL A 29 -4.91 9.51 5.20
N LEU A 30 -4.41 9.91 4.05
CA LEU A 30 -4.56 9.21 2.78
C LEU A 30 -3.22 8.62 2.35
N VAL A 31 -3.20 7.32 2.11
CA VAL A 31 -2.03 6.54 1.69
C VAL A 31 -2.25 6.10 0.24
N MET A 32 -1.37 6.52 -0.66
CA MET A 32 -1.59 6.40 -2.10
C MET A 32 -0.51 5.56 -2.78
N GLN A 33 -0.94 4.69 -3.69
CA GLN A 33 -0.07 3.89 -4.55
C GLN A 33 -0.36 4.20 -6.02
N GLU A 34 0.60 3.86 -6.88
CA GLU A 34 0.54 4.10 -8.33
C GLU A 34 0.17 5.55 -8.70
N VAL A 35 0.81 6.50 -8.06
CA VAL A 35 0.62 7.94 -8.34
C VAL A 35 0.98 8.28 -9.78
N ARG A 36 2.04 7.68 -10.33
CA ARG A 36 2.47 7.77 -11.75
C ARG A 36 2.61 9.21 -12.27
N ALA A 37 2.96 10.12 -11.41
CA ALA A 37 3.14 11.55 -11.71
C ALA A 37 4.34 12.11 -10.95
N PRO A 38 4.98 13.19 -11.44
CA PRO A 38 5.88 13.99 -10.66
C PRO A 38 5.19 14.59 -9.42
N GLU A 39 5.98 14.84 -8.40
CA GLU A 39 5.48 15.35 -7.11
C GLU A 39 4.70 16.66 -7.25
N GLU A 40 5.20 17.61 -8.02
CA GLU A 40 4.55 18.91 -8.22
C GLU A 40 3.13 18.76 -8.80
N ILE A 41 2.93 17.82 -9.72
CA ILE A 41 1.59 17.55 -10.29
C ILE A 41 0.69 16.87 -9.27
N ALA A 42 1.22 15.94 -8.48
CA ALA A 42 0.44 15.27 -7.46
C ALA A 42 0.01 16.23 -6.34
N ARG A 43 0.92 17.10 -5.91
CA ARG A 43 0.67 18.15 -4.92
C ARG A 43 -0.37 19.16 -5.40
N ASP A 44 -0.28 19.57 -6.65
CA ASP A 44 -1.21 20.53 -7.29
C ASP A 44 -2.64 19.93 -7.34
N ILE A 45 -2.76 18.65 -7.69
CA ILE A 45 -4.05 17.95 -7.70
C ILE A 45 -4.65 17.84 -6.29
N MET A 46 -3.83 17.52 -5.28
CA MET A 46 -4.32 17.40 -3.89
C MET A 46 -4.82 18.72 -3.32
N GLY A 47 -4.24 19.85 -3.78
CA GLY A 47 -4.66 21.19 -3.38
C GLY A 47 -4.29 21.55 -1.93
N GLU A 48 -4.73 22.75 -1.49
CA GLU A 48 -4.32 23.35 -0.22
C GLU A 48 -4.95 22.71 1.03
N ALA A 49 -5.99 21.91 0.87
CA ALA A 49 -6.64 21.20 1.99
C ALA A 49 -5.79 20.06 2.58
N TRP A 50 -4.74 19.66 1.86
CA TRP A 50 -3.90 18.52 2.20
C TRP A 50 -2.42 18.92 2.24
N ASP A 51 -1.72 18.58 3.31
CA ASP A 51 -0.27 18.51 3.31
C ASP A 51 0.14 17.12 2.83
N SER A 52 1.21 17.02 2.03
CA SER A 52 1.56 15.76 1.39
C SER A 52 3.05 15.56 1.19
N VAL A 53 3.48 14.31 1.28
CA VAL A 53 4.83 13.85 0.99
C VAL A 53 4.77 12.73 -0.05
N TRP A 54 5.80 12.65 -0.90
CA TRP A 54 5.80 11.81 -2.09
C TRP A 54 7.14 11.10 -2.28
N ALA A 55 7.08 9.87 -2.75
CA ALA A 55 8.22 9.14 -3.29
C ALA A 55 7.91 8.77 -4.75
N PRO A 56 8.25 9.63 -5.71
CA PRO A 56 8.05 9.36 -7.13
C PRO A 56 8.99 8.26 -7.62
N CYS A 57 8.54 7.49 -8.61
CA CYS A 57 9.40 6.52 -9.28
C CYS A 57 10.40 7.23 -10.20
N ARG A 58 11.66 6.78 -10.20
CA ARG A 58 12.70 7.27 -11.14
C ARG A 58 12.35 6.96 -12.60
N ILE A 59 11.61 5.87 -12.83
CA ILE A 59 11.09 5.52 -14.15
C ILE A 59 9.78 6.27 -14.37
N LYS A 60 9.80 7.19 -15.32
CA LYS A 60 8.65 8.06 -15.63
C LYS A 60 7.36 7.28 -15.92
N GLY A 61 6.28 7.69 -15.27
CA GLY A 61 4.94 7.11 -15.47
C GLY A 61 4.72 5.75 -14.80
N ARG A 62 5.65 5.29 -13.96
CA ARG A 62 5.53 4.04 -13.19
C ARG A 62 5.41 4.33 -11.70
N ALA A 63 4.89 3.36 -10.97
CA ALA A 63 4.80 3.35 -9.51
C ALA A 63 4.51 4.75 -8.90
N GLY A 64 5.27 5.14 -7.89
CA GLY A 64 5.07 6.36 -7.14
C GLY A 64 4.08 6.16 -6.00
N VAL A 65 4.53 6.46 -4.79
CA VAL A 65 3.69 6.39 -3.58
C VAL A 65 3.64 7.75 -2.90
N GLY A 66 2.62 7.98 -2.10
CA GLY A 66 2.44 9.22 -1.37
C GLY A 66 1.64 9.04 -0.10
N VAL A 67 1.81 9.97 0.83
CA VAL A 67 0.97 10.11 2.01
C VAL A 67 0.51 11.57 2.07
N ALA A 68 -0.78 11.78 2.27
CA ALA A 68 -1.35 13.10 2.49
C ALA A 68 -2.14 13.14 3.80
N VAL A 69 -2.08 14.26 4.50
CA VAL A 69 -2.81 14.49 5.75
C VAL A 69 -3.72 15.70 5.62
N ARG A 70 -4.89 15.63 6.21
CA ARG A 70 -5.85 16.74 6.19
C ARG A 70 -5.34 17.88 7.06
N ARG A 71 -5.06 19.02 6.43
CA ARG A 71 -4.54 20.22 7.09
C ARG A 71 -5.44 20.65 8.25
N GLY A 72 -4.83 21.00 9.38
CA GLY A 72 -5.54 21.41 10.60
C GLY A 72 -6.13 20.27 11.42
N ARG A 73 -5.92 19.00 10.99
CA ARG A 73 -6.34 17.81 11.76
C ARG A 73 -5.19 16.87 12.08
N VAL A 74 -4.28 16.73 11.14
CA VAL A 74 -3.11 15.85 11.26
C VAL A 74 -1.91 16.59 10.69
N GLY A 75 -0.77 16.49 11.34
CA GLY A 75 0.50 17.03 10.87
C GLY A 75 1.54 15.95 10.68
N PHE A 76 2.54 16.20 9.83
CA PHE A 76 3.74 15.38 9.73
C PHE A 76 4.74 15.70 10.83
N GLU A 77 5.49 14.71 11.29
CA GLU A 77 6.59 14.87 12.25
C GLU A 77 7.86 14.23 11.69
N GLY A 78 8.99 14.92 11.84
CA GLY A 78 10.28 14.45 11.35
C GLY A 78 10.40 14.43 9.83
N GLU A 79 11.48 13.84 9.36
CA GLU A 79 11.75 13.73 7.92
C GLU A 79 11.18 12.40 7.37
N PRO A 80 10.53 12.43 6.20
CA PRO A 80 10.05 11.21 5.56
C PRO A 80 11.21 10.34 5.06
N ARG A 81 11.04 9.03 5.08
CA ARG A 81 11.94 8.07 4.45
C ARG A 81 11.32 7.57 3.14
N PRO A 82 11.77 8.05 1.98
CA PRO A 82 11.16 7.75 0.68
C PRO A 82 11.71 6.49 0.00
N VAL A 83 12.47 5.66 0.70
CA VAL A 83 13.12 4.45 0.20
C VAL A 83 12.98 3.30 1.18
N LEU A 84 12.90 2.08 0.66
CA LEU A 84 12.87 0.87 1.49
C LEU A 84 14.22 0.65 2.18
N ASP A 85 15.30 0.70 1.41
CA ASP A 85 16.69 0.52 1.86
C ASP A 85 17.69 1.12 0.85
N ASP A 86 18.98 1.04 1.17
CA ASP A 86 20.06 1.58 0.35
C ASP A 86 20.33 0.79 -0.95
N ALA A 87 19.75 -0.40 -1.08
CA ALA A 87 19.87 -1.24 -2.28
C ALA A 87 18.76 -0.96 -3.32
N GLU A 88 17.99 0.12 -3.14
CA GLU A 88 16.90 0.48 -4.04
C GLU A 88 17.39 0.74 -5.47
N THR A 89 16.88 -0.02 -6.42
CA THR A 89 17.12 0.18 -7.86
C THR A 89 16.07 1.12 -8.47
N ASP A 90 16.26 1.54 -9.73
CA ASP A 90 15.25 2.36 -10.41
C ASP A 90 13.89 1.65 -10.54
N VAL A 91 13.90 0.32 -10.69
CA VAL A 91 12.67 -0.50 -10.80
C VAL A 91 11.94 -0.60 -9.45
N ASP A 92 12.69 -0.53 -8.34
CA ASP A 92 12.15 -0.56 -6.98
C ASP A 92 11.70 0.82 -6.50
N SER A 93 12.18 1.89 -7.13
CA SER A 93 11.92 3.26 -6.69
C SER A 93 10.43 3.62 -6.73
N GLY A 94 10.03 4.50 -5.81
CA GLY A 94 8.64 4.95 -5.70
C GLY A 94 7.68 3.85 -5.24
N ARG A 95 8.16 2.90 -4.42
CA ARG A 95 7.35 1.79 -3.90
C ARG A 95 7.26 1.77 -2.38
N TRP A 96 8.04 2.59 -1.70
CA TRP A 96 8.07 2.68 -0.25
C TRP A 96 8.22 4.13 0.20
N LEU A 97 7.38 4.54 1.14
CA LEU A 97 7.45 5.85 1.78
C LEU A 97 6.99 5.73 3.23
N GLU A 98 7.87 6.05 4.16
CA GLU A 98 7.54 6.12 5.58
C GLU A 98 7.41 7.58 6.03
N THR A 99 6.40 7.87 6.83
CA THR A 99 6.22 9.15 7.49
C THR A 99 5.72 8.93 8.92
N VAL A 100 5.98 9.88 9.79
CA VAL A 100 5.33 9.92 11.10
C VAL A 100 4.29 11.02 11.06
N VAL A 101 3.08 10.71 11.52
CA VAL A 101 1.97 11.65 11.58
C VAL A 101 1.44 11.76 13.00
N ARG A 102 0.97 12.96 13.36
CA ARG A 102 0.29 13.16 14.63
C ARG A 102 -1.04 13.87 14.41
N ARG A 103 -2.12 13.28 14.93
CA ARG A 103 -3.41 13.95 15.00
C ARG A 103 -3.35 15.08 16.04
N GLU A 104 -3.98 16.20 15.76
CA GLU A 104 -4.11 17.30 16.70
C GLU A 104 -4.70 16.81 18.05
N GLY A 105 -4.01 17.13 19.15
CA GLY A 105 -4.36 16.70 20.50
C GLY A 105 -4.01 15.25 20.86
N ALA A 106 -3.46 14.45 19.96
CA ALA A 106 -3.00 13.10 20.27
C ALA A 106 -1.62 13.12 20.95
N GLN A 107 -1.44 12.27 21.96
CA GLN A 107 -0.14 12.14 22.65
C GLN A 107 0.84 11.27 21.86
N THR A 108 0.35 10.18 21.27
CA THR A 108 1.18 9.23 20.53
C THR A 108 1.09 9.50 19.02
N PRO A 109 2.23 9.64 18.32
CA PRO A 109 2.24 9.68 16.88
C PRO A 109 1.99 8.30 16.28
N LEU A 110 1.78 8.26 14.97
CA LEU A 110 1.64 7.02 14.20
C LEU A 110 2.63 7.06 13.04
N ARG A 111 3.45 6.03 12.89
CA ARG A 111 4.21 5.83 11.66
C ARG A 111 3.28 5.26 10.61
N VAL A 112 3.19 5.91 9.46
CA VAL A 112 2.38 5.48 8.33
C VAL A 112 3.30 5.18 7.15
N VAL A 113 3.16 4.01 6.59
CA VAL A 113 3.94 3.56 5.44
C VAL A 113 3.02 3.36 4.23
N SER A 114 3.36 4.00 3.12
CA SER A 114 2.75 3.70 1.83
C SER A 114 3.63 2.69 1.08
N ALA A 115 3.11 1.49 0.86
CA ALA A 115 3.82 0.39 0.21
C ALA A 115 3.13 -0.02 -1.09
N TYR A 116 3.92 -0.18 -2.16
CA TYR A 116 3.46 -0.68 -3.45
C TYR A 116 4.39 -1.77 -3.95
N PHE A 117 4.01 -3.04 -3.77
CA PHE A 117 4.86 -4.15 -4.16
C PHE A 117 4.79 -4.40 -5.67
N HIS A 118 5.82 -5.06 -6.19
CA HIS A 118 5.82 -5.49 -7.58
C HIS A 118 4.63 -6.42 -7.86
N SER A 119 3.92 -6.21 -8.97
CA SER A 119 2.82 -7.10 -9.36
C SER A 119 3.34 -8.51 -9.72
N GLY A 120 4.56 -8.59 -10.22
CA GLY A 120 5.11 -9.85 -10.71
C GLY A 120 4.44 -10.35 -12.00
N GLU A 121 4.99 -11.38 -12.56
CA GLU A 121 4.41 -12.19 -13.64
C GLU A 121 5.16 -13.52 -13.63
N LYS A 122 4.46 -14.60 -13.33
CA LYS A 122 5.08 -15.92 -13.14
C LYS A 122 6.00 -16.29 -14.31
N ASP A 123 7.16 -16.87 -14.00
CA ASP A 123 8.17 -17.33 -14.95
C ASP A 123 8.78 -16.20 -15.82
N THR A 124 8.86 -14.98 -15.29
CA THR A 124 9.47 -13.82 -15.97
C THR A 124 10.40 -13.03 -15.04
N PRO A 125 11.30 -12.17 -15.59
CA PRO A 125 12.12 -11.27 -14.78
C PRO A 125 11.34 -10.33 -13.83
N LYS A 126 10.06 -10.07 -14.10
CA LYS A 126 9.20 -9.30 -13.18
C LYS A 126 8.90 -10.07 -11.89
N GLN A 127 8.77 -11.40 -11.99
CA GLN A 127 8.60 -12.26 -10.82
C GLN A 127 9.89 -12.34 -10.03
N GLU A 128 11.03 -12.45 -10.69
CA GLU A 128 12.34 -12.44 -10.05
C GLU A 128 12.57 -11.14 -9.26
N ALA A 129 12.24 -9.99 -9.86
CA ALA A 129 12.31 -8.69 -9.18
C ALA A 129 11.41 -8.63 -7.94
N LYS A 130 10.18 -9.18 -8.02
CA LYS A 130 9.27 -9.28 -6.88
C LYS A 130 9.86 -10.13 -5.78
N MET A 131 10.36 -11.32 -6.11
CA MET A 131 10.92 -12.26 -5.14
C MET A 131 12.22 -11.74 -4.51
N ALA A 132 12.99 -10.92 -5.22
CA ALA A 132 14.15 -10.24 -4.65
C ALA A 132 13.76 -9.07 -3.70
N HIS A 133 12.63 -8.44 -3.94
CA HIS A 133 12.14 -7.31 -3.14
C HIS A 133 11.50 -7.76 -1.82
N LEU A 134 10.73 -8.85 -1.79
CA LEU A 134 9.97 -9.31 -0.63
C LEU A 134 10.83 -9.58 0.63
N PRO A 135 12.02 -10.21 0.56
CA PRO A 135 12.89 -10.37 1.73
C PRO A 135 13.36 -9.03 2.32
N ARG A 136 13.62 -8.04 1.46
CA ARG A 136 14.03 -6.68 1.88
C ARG A 136 12.88 -5.97 2.61
N VAL A 137 11.66 -6.11 2.10
CA VAL A 137 10.46 -5.65 2.81
C VAL A 137 10.36 -6.35 4.17
N GLY A 138 10.53 -7.67 4.23
CA GLY A 138 10.49 -8.44 5.48
C GLY A 138 11.52 -7.94 6.51
N ALA A 139 12.74 -7.65 6.08
CA ALA A 139 13.76 -7.06 6.95
C ALA A 139 13.30 -5.70 7.51
N ARG A 140 12.76 -4.84 6.66
CA ARG A 140 12.24 -3.54 7.13
C ARG A 140 11.03 -3.67 8.05
N MET A 141 10.14 -4.61 7.79
CA MET A 141 9.00 -4.91 8.66
C MET A 141 9.45 -5.32 10.06
N ALA A 142 10.50 -6.16 10.17
CA ALA A 142 11.08 -6.54 11.46
C ALA A 142 11.72 -5.35 12.20
N GLU A 143 12.43 -4.47 11.48
CA GLU A 143 12.98 -3.24 12.05
C GLU A 143 11.89 -2.31 12.60
N LEU A 144 10.74 -2.21 11.91
CA LEU A 144 9.61 -1.38 12.35
C LEU A 144 8.97 -1.91 13.64
N LEU A 145 8.86 -3.23 13.80
CA LEU A 145 8.39 -3.84 15.05
C LEU A 145 9.37 -3.58 16.21
N ALA A 146 10.67 -3.73 15.96
CA ALA A 146 11.70 -3.46 16.97
C ALA A 146 11.70 -1.97 17.39
N ASP A 147 11.55 -1.07 16.42
CA ASP A 147 11.46 0.38 16.70
C ASP A 147 10.19 0.74 17.50
N GLU A 148 9.07 0.07 17.26
CA GLU A 148 7.85 0.25 18.06
C GLU A 148 8.08 -0.20 19.52
N GLU A 149 8.74 -1.34 19.74
CA GLU A 149 9.08 -1.82 21.07
C GLU A 149 10.03 -0.86 21.81
N GLU A 150 11.01 -0.28 21.10
CA GLU A 150 12.01 0.61 21.68
C GLU A 150 11.48 2.03 21.92
N ASN A 151 10.77 2.59 20.96
CA ASN A 151 10.39 4.02 20.93
C ASN A 151 8.90 4.28 21.16
N GLY A 152 8.06 3.25 21.19
CA GLY A 152 6.63 3.36 21.45
C GLY A 152 5.84 4.05 20.34
N VAL A 153 6.37 4.07 19.10
CA VAL A 153 5.69 4.65 17.93
C VAL A 153 5.10 3.52 17.09
N PRO A 154 3.78 3.28 17.16
CA PRO A 154 3.16 2.21 16.40
C PRO A 154 3.28 2.46 14.89
N SER A 155 3.39 1.38 14.14
CA SER A 155 3.55 1.40 12.70
C SER A 155 2.32 0.83 11.98
N LEU A 156 1.84 1.53 10.94
CA LEU A 156 0.76 1.10 10.07
C LEU A 156 1.28 1.04 8.63
N VAL A 157 1.48 -0.15 8.11
CA VAL A 157 1.92 -0.37 6.73
C VAL A 157 0.71 -0.63 5.84
N CYS A 158 0.43 0.31 4.94
CA CYS A 158 -0.73 0.27 4.06
C CYS A 158 -0.30 0.20 2.60
N GLY A 159 -1.10 -0.45 1.80
CA GLY A 159 -0.96 -0.34 0.35
C GLY A 159 -1.29 -1.59 -0.43
N ASP A 160 -0.89 -1.56 -1.69
CA ASP A 160 -1.08 -2.64 -2.64
C ASP A 160 0.13 -3.60 -2.58
N PHE A 161 -0.06 -4.73 -1.94
CA PHE A 161 0.98 -5.75 -1.79
C PHE A 161 1.02 -6.72 -2.98
N ASN A 162 0.03 -6.64 -3.88
CA ASN A 162 -0.05 -7.51 -5.06
C ASN A 162 0.03 -9.03 -4.75
N VAL A 163 -0.34 -9.43 -3.54
CA VAL A 163 -0.36 -10.83 -3.07
C VAL A 163 -1.61 -11.05 -2.24
N VAL A 164 -2.32 -12.16 -2.47
CA VAL A 164 -3.36 -12.63 -1.55
C VAL A 164 -2.71 -13.44 -0.42
N ARG A 165 -3.21 -13.34 0.80
CA ARG A 165 -2.65 -14.06 1.94
C ARG A 165 -3.21 -15.48 2.11
N SER A 166 -4.45 -15.69 1.66
CA SER A 166 -5.15 -16.96 1.83
C SER A 166 -6.21 -17.22 0.75
N GLU A 167 -6.79 -18.41 0.74
CA GLU A 167 -7.92 -18.74 -0.13
C GLU A 167 -9.13 -17.81 0.10
N ALA A 168 -9.33 -17.32 1.31
CA ALA A 168 -10.40 -16.38 1.63
C ALA A 168 -10.24 -15.00 0.92
N ASP A 169 -9.04 -14.68 0.47
CA ASP A 169 -8.71 -13.39 -0.13
C ASP A 169 -8.87 -13.34 -1.65
N ILE A 170 -9.35 -14.43 -2.25
CA ILE A 170 -9.55 -14.51 -3.70
C ILE A 170 -10.77 -15.37 -4.05
N LYS A 171 -11.66 -14.87 -4.90
CA LYS A 171 -12.86 -15.62 -5.31
C LYS A 171 -12.54 -16.91 -6.05
N ASN A 172 -11.58 -16.86 -6.96
CA ASN A 172 -11.25 -17.97 -7.85
C ASN A 172 -9.88 -18.58 -7.49
N TRP A 173 -9.74 -19.14 -6.27
CA TRP A 173 -8.49 -19.72 -5.79
C TRP A 173 -7.93 -20.82 -6.70
N LYS A 174 -8.66 -21.92 -6.89
CA LYS A 174 -8.19 -23.12 -7.62
C LYS A 174 -7.59 -22.85 -9.02
N PRO A 175 -8.19 -22.00 -9.87
CA PRO A 175 -7.61 -21.74 -11.18
C PRO A 175 -6.38 -20.80 -11.14
N ASN A 176 -6.13 -20.06 -10.04
CA ASN A 176 -5.05 -19.10 -9.94
C ASN A 176 -3.89 -19.57 -9.05
N HIS A 177 -4.16 -20.39 -8.02
CA HIS A 177 -3.17 -20.83 -7.04
C HIS A 177 -2.00 -21.55 -7.73
N ASN A 178 -0.78 -21.09 -7.45
CA ASN A 178 0.49 -21.51 -8.05
C ASN A 178 0.58 -21.40 -9.59
N LYS A 179 -0.35 -20.62 -10.19
CA LYS A 179 -0.36 -20.40 -11.65
C LYS A 179 -0.20 -18.92 -12.01
N ARG A 180 -0.53 -18.00 -11.08
CA ARG A 180 -0.45 -16.58 -11.31
C ARG A 180 0.33 -15.87 -10.18
N ALA A 181 1.12 -14.87 -10.56
CA ALA A 181 1.71 -13.95 -9.60
C ALA A 181 0.61 -13.35 -8.70
N GLY A 182 0.94 -13.16 -7.44
CA GLY A 182 -0.01 -12.74 -6.40
C GLY A 182 -0.76 -13.90 -5.73
N VAL A 183 -0.63 -15.14 -6.26
CA VAL A 183 -1.27 -16.35 -5.72
C VAL A 183 -0.28 -17.54 -5.70
N LEU A 184 1.01 -17.24 -5.60
CA LEU A 184 2.06 -18.27 -5.50
C LEU A 184 2.40 -18.50 -4.02
N ASP A 185 2.58 -19.77 -3.63
CA ASP A 185 2.95 -20.12 -2.26
C ASP A 185 4.23 -19.42 -1.81
N GLU A 186 5.19 -19.25 -2.72
CA GLU A 186 6.45 -18.52 -2.46
C GLU A 186 6.26 -17.04 -2.12
N GLU A 187 5.15 -16.41 -2.56
CA GLU A 187 4.78 -15.03 -2.23
C GLU A 187 3.96 -14.99 -0.93
N ILE A 188 2.99 -15.89 -0.81
CA ILE A 188 2.04 -15.98 0.31
C ILE A 188 2.77 -16.22 1.62
N VAL A 189 3.84 -16.99 1.63
CA VAL A 189 4.63 -17.30 2.82
C VAL A 189 5.20 -16.05 3.50
N PHE A 190 5.53 -14.99 2.73
CA PHE A 190 6.02 -13.73 3.31
C PHE A 190 4.95 -13.04 4.14
N LEU A 191 3.72 -12.89 3.61
CA LEU A 191 2.64 -12.23 4.31
C LEU A 191 2.23 -13.00 5.58
N ASN A 192 2.18 -14.33 5.51
CA ASN A 192 1.87 -15.16 6.68
C ASN A 192 2.96 -15.07 7.73
N ARG A 193 4.24 -15.07 7.33
CA ARG A 193 5.37 -14.90 8.25
C ARG A 193 5.29 -13.57 8.99
N TRP A 194 4.98 -12.45 8.32
CA TRP A 194 4.86 -11.15 8.99
C TRP A 194 3.77 -11.16 10.06
N VAL A 195 2.63 -11.82 9.80
CA VAL A 195 1.58 -12.00 10.82
C VAL A 195 2.06 -12.87 11.99
N GLU A 196 2.82 -13.94 11.73
CA GLU A 196 3.43 -14.79 12.75
C GLU A 196 4.49 -14.03 13.58
N GLU A 197 5.19 -13.09 12.98
CA GLU A 197 6.19 -12.22 13.60
C GLU A 197 5.59 -11.07 14.45
N GLY A 198 4.25 -10.87 14.40
CA GLY A 198 3.55 -9.90 15.26
C GLY A 198 2.74 -8.84 14.51
N TRP A 199 2.84 -8.75 13.21
CA TRP A 199 1.98 -7.87 12.42
C TRP A 199 0.52 -8.32 12.44
N ARG A 200 -0.40 -7.37 12.36
CA ARG A 200 -1.84 -7.64 12.31
C ARG A 200 -2.41 -7.21 10.97
N ASP A 201 -3.22 -8.07 10.37
CA ASP A 201 -4.01 -7.79 9.17
C ASP A 201 -5.35 -7.21 9.62
N THR A 202 -5.43 -5.87 9.74
CA THR A 202 -6.56 -5.18 10.36
C THR A 202 -7.88 -5.46 9.64
N VAL A 203 -7.86 -5.57 8.32
CA VAL A 203 -9.05 -5.87 7.52
C VAL A 203 -9.54 -7.29 7.78
N ARG A 204 -8.63 -8.26 7.87
CA ARG A 204 -8.97 -9.65 8.17
C ARG A 204 -9.47 -9.81 9.62
N ASP A 205 -8.83 -9.12 10.57
CA ASP A 205 -9.25 -9.11 11.97
C ASP A 205 -10.69 -8.58 12.14
N LEU A 206 -11.05 -7.53 11.39
CA LEU A 206 -12.39 -6.94 11.42
C LEU A 206 -13.42 -7.78 10.65
N ALA A 207 -13.04 -8.35 9.52
CA ALA A 207 -13.95 -9.15 8.67
C ALA A 207 -14.22 -10.54 9.25
N GLY A 208 -13.27 -11.10 10.00
CA GLY A 208 -13.34 -12.45 10.54
C GLY A 208 -13.13 -13.51 9.44
N ASP A 209 -13.59 -14.72 9.74
CA ASP A 209 -13.43 -15.88 8.85
C ASP A 209 -14.53 -15.91 7.77
N VAL A 210 -14.42 -14.99 6.81
CA VAL A 210 -15.33 -14.86 5.67
C VAL A 210 -14.57 -14.78 4.34
N GLN A 211 -15.22 -15.13 3.25
CA GLN A 211 -14.71 -14.95 1.90
C GLN A 211 -14.69 -13.46 1.54
N GLY A 212 -13.53 -12.92 1.17
CA GLY A 212 -13.32 -11.47 1.01
C GLY A 212 -13.11 -10.77 2.37
N PRO A 213 -13.39 -9.46 2.49
CA PRO A 213 -13.73 -8.56 1.40
C PRO A 213 -12.61 -8.43 0.37
N TYR A 214 -12.95 -8.12 -0.87
CA TYR A 214 -11.96 -7.91 -1.93
C TYR A 214 -11.68 -6.42 -2.10
N SER A 215 -10.46 -6.11 -2.59
CA SER A 215 -10.02 -4.74 -2.85
C SER A 215 -9.75 -4.47 -4.34
N TRP A 216 -9.60 -5.51 -5.15
CA TRP A 216 -9.31 -5.40 -6.57
C TRP A 216 -10.16 -6.36 -7.42
N TRP A 217 -10.56 -5.89 -8.61
CA TRP A 217 -11.30 -6.67 -9.62
C TRP A 217 -10.70 -6.43 -11.01
N SER A 218 -10.58 -7.50 -11.79
CA SER A 218 -10.14 -7.39 -13.18
C SER A 218 -11.12 -6.54 -14.01
N TRP A 219 -10.58 -5.74 -14.91
CA TRP A 219 -11.38 -5.02 -15.91
C TRP A 219 -11.95 -5.94 -16.99
N ARG A 220 -11.51 -7.20 -17.06
CA ARG A 220 -11.95 -8.20 -18.04
C ARG A 220 -13.19 -8.93 -17.56
N GLY A 221 -14.10 -9.20 -18.48
CA GLY A 221 -15.36 -9.87 -18.17
C GLY A 221 -16.24 -9.00 -17.26
N GLN A 222 -17.01 -9.64 -16.42
CA GLN A 222 -17.88 -8.99 -15.44
C GLN A 222 -17.37 -9.21 -13.99
N ALA A 223 -16.05 -9.15 -13.79
CA ALA A 223 -15.43 -9.51 -12.52
C ALA A 223 -16.00 -8.70 -11.34
N PHE A 224 -16.18 -7.39 -11.50
CA PHE A 224 -16.76 -6.52 -10.48
C PHE A 224 -18.23 -6.86 -10.19
N VAL A 225 -19.04 -7.03 -11.24
CA VAL A 225 -20.48 -7.37 -11.12
C VAL A 225 -20.68 -8.72 -10.44
N ASN A 226 -19.82 -9.71 -10.77
CA ASN A 226 -19.84 -11.06 -10.19
C ASN A 226 -19.10 -11.17 -8.86
N ASN A 227 -18.57 -10.06 -8.35
CA ASN A 227 -17.70 -10.01 -7.18
C ASN A 227 -16.56 -11.03 -7.22
N ALA A 228 -15.97 -11.22 -8.42
CA ALA A 228 -14.82 -12.10 -8.62
C ALA A 228 -13.52 -11.33 -8.39
N GLY A 229 -13.31 -10.92 -7.15
CA GLY A 229 -12.22 -10.05 -6.71
C GLY A 229 -11.09 -10.78 -6.00
N TRP A 230 -10.04 -9.99 -5.72
CA TRP A 230 -8.86 -10.32 -4.94
C TRP A 230 -8.69 -9.26 -3.84
N ARG A 231 -8.27 -9.66 -2.67
CA ARG A 231 -7.78 -8.75 -1.63
C ARG A 231 -6.27 -8.71 -1.70
N ILE A 232 -5.74 -7.63 -2.22
CA ILE A 232 -4.31 -7.38 -2.41
C ILE A 232 -3.84 -6.05 -1.80
N ASP A 233 -4.78 -5.24 -1.33
CA ASP A 233 -4.52 -4.04 -0.56
C ASP A 233 -4.69 -4.34 0.93
N TYR A 234 -3.74 -3.90 1.75
CA TYR A 234 -3.62 -4.22 3.18
C TYR A 234 -3.46 -2.97 4.04
N GLN A 235 -3.81 -3.16 5.29
CA GLN A 235 -3.57 -2.24 6.41
C GLN A 235 -3.16 -3.02 7.64
#